data_c52e9392c7c19cce802670ef592befb3
#
_entry.id   c52e9392c7c19cce802670ef592befb3
#
_cell.length_a   1.000
_cell.length_b   1.000
_cell.length_c   1.000
_cell.angle_alpha   90.00
_cell.angle_beta   90.00
_cell.angle_gamma   90.00
#
_symmetry.space_group_name_H-M   'P 1'
#
loop_
_entity.id
_entity.type
_entity.pdbx_description
1 polymer ?
#
loop_
_entity_poly.entity_id
_entity_poly.type
_entity_poly.pdbx_seq_one_letter_code
_entity_poly.pdbx_strand_id
1 'polypeptide(L)'
;GISSLLHSLRDAGVKLAIASNKYQDGAEKLVRHFFPELDFVMVLGQREGQPIKPDPAIVNQIMQAAHCTDRQKVVYVGDSDVDMQTGANAEVRTIGVTWGFRTREELEGCSPSAVVDTPEQLLKAILG
;
A
#
# COMPACT_ATOMS: atom_id res chain seq x y z
N GLY A 1 -9.45 7.06 11.81
CA GLY A 1 -9.63 5.98 10.96
C GLY A 1 -8.43 5.17 10.52
N ILE A 2 -7.37 5.79 10.01
CA ILE A 2 -6.25 5.03 9.43
C ILE A 2 -5.48 4.25 10.52
N SER A 3 -5.21 4.87 11.65
CA SER A 3 -4.50 4.19 12.73
C SER A 3 -5.28 2.97 13.24
N SER A 4 -6.59 3.13 13.46
CA SER A 4 -7.46 2.02 13.84
C SER A 4 -7.49 0.91 12.81
N LEU A 5 -7.54 1.25 11.53
CA LEU A 5 -7.48 0.31 10.42
C LEU A 5 -6.21 -0.53 10.49
N LEU A 6 -5.05 0.12 10.61
CA LEU A 6 -3.76 -0.56 10.64
C LEU A 6 -3.63 -1.47 11.85
N HIS A 7 -4.10 -1.04 13.02
CA HIS A 7 -4.11 -1.88 14.23
C HIS A 7 -5.01 -3.10 14.05
N SER A 8 -6.18 -2.92 13.44
CA SER A 8 -7.11 -4.03 13.17
C SER A 8 -6.51 -5.05 12.21
N LEU A 9 -5.81 -4.59 11.17
CA LEU A 9 -5.13 -5.48 10.23
C LEU A 9 -4.02 -6.27 10.92
N ARG A 10 -3.21 -5.60 11.74
CA ARG A 10 -2.16 -6.25 12.53
C ARG A 10 -2.76 -7.33 13.42
N ASP A 11 -3.83 -7.01 14.14
CA ASP A 11 -4.48 -7.94 15.07
C ASP A 11 -5.08 -9.14 14.34
N ALA A 12 -5.45 -8.98 13.06
CA ALA A 12 -5.92 -10.06 12.21
C ALA A 12 -4.77 -10.88 11.59
N GLY A 13 -3.53 -10.57 11.91
CA GLY A 13 -2.36 -11.30 11.40
C GLY A 13 -1.84 -10.83 10.05
N VAL A 14 -2.32 -9.69 9.56
CA VAL A 14 -1.88 -9.13 8.28
C VAL A 14 -0.54 -8.41 8.46
N LYS A 15 0.42 -8.73 7.63
CA LYS A 15 1.70 -8.02 7.59
C LYS A 15 1.53 -6.69 6.87
N LEU A 16 2.11 -5.63 7.43
CA LEU A 16 1.98 -4.27 6.92
C LEU A 16 3.30 -3.80 6.35
N ALA A 17 3.23 -3.06 5.25
CA ALA A 17 4.39 -2.42 4.65
C ALA A 17 4.00 -1.08 4.02
N ILE A 18 4.96 -0.21 3.86
CA ILE A 18 4.79 1.11 3.24
C ILE A 18 5.62 1.17 1.97
N ALA A 19 5.01 1.64 0.89
CA ALA A 19 5.67 1.89 -0.39
C ALA A 19 5.40 3.35 -0.79
N SER A 20 6.45 4.15 -0.90
CA SER A 20 6.33 5.60 -1.12
C SER A 20 7.33 6.08 -2.16
N ASN A 21 6.97 7.14 -2.91
CA ASN A 21 7.93 7.85 -3.76
C ASN A 21 8.65 8.99 -3.02
N LYS A 22 8.37 9.20 -1.72
CA LYS A 22 9.21 10.08 -0.90
C LYS A 22 10.59 9.44 -0.72
N TYR A 23 11.61 10.28 -0.51
CA TYR A 23 12.93 9.75 -0.21
C TYR A 23 12.88 8.88 1.05
N GLN A 24 13.76 7.88 1.09
CA GLN A 24 13.74 6.84 2.14
C GLN A 24 13.72 7.43 3.56
N ASP A 25 14.61 8.38 3.85
CA ASP A 25 14.70 8.99 5.19
C ASP A 25 13.39 9.68 5.59
N GLY A 26 12.78 10.40 4.64
CA GLY A 26 11.52 11.09 4.88
C GLY A 26 10.36 10.12 5.11
N ALA A 27 10.31 9.05 4.35
CA ALA A 27 9.28 8.01 4.51
C ALA A 27 9.39 7.36 5.89
N GLU A 28 10.60 6.98 6.32
CA GLU A 28 10.83 6.38 7.63
C GLU A 28 10.46 7.32 8.77
N LYS A 29 10.81 8.60 8.66
CA LYS A 29 10.47 9.60 9.70
C LYS A 29 8.97 9.79 9.84
N LEU A 30 8.24 9.86 8.72
CA LEU A 30 6.79 10.00 8.76
C LEU A 30 6.12 8.80 9.41
N VAL A 31 6.55 7.60 9.06
CA VAL A 31 5.97 6.37 9.63
C VAL A 31 6.21 6.30 11.13
N ARG A 32 7.43 6.62 11.59
CA ARG A 32 7.73 6.64 13.02
C ARG A 32 6.95 7.71 13.77
N HIS A 33 6.69 8.83 13.12
CA HIS A 33 5.92 9.93 13.74
C HIS A 33 4.44 9.56 13.89
N PHE A 34 3.83 9.03 12.84
CA PHE A 34 2.38 8.76 12.85
C PHE A 34 2.01 7.38 13.40
N PHE A 35 2.89 6.40 13.28
CA PHE A 35 2.58 5.02 13.65
C PHE A 35 3.72 4.38 14.45
N PRO A 36 4.13 4.99 15.59
CA PRO A 36 5.30 4.50 16.35
C PRO A 36 5.08 3.12 16.98
N GLU A 37 3.82 2.69 17.14
CA GLU A 37 3.49 1.42 17.79
C GLU A 37 3.35 0.26 16.79
N LEU A 38 3.40 0.54 15.49
CA LEU A 38 3.19 -0.48 14.47
C LEU A 38 4.52 -0.97 13.93
N ASP A 39 4.64 -2.29 13.81
CA ASP A 39 5.78 -2.93 13.17
C ASP A 39 5.47 -3.18 11.69
N PHE A 40 6.15 -2.45 10.83
CA PHE A 40 6.06 -2.69 9.40
C PHE A 40 7.15 -3.66 8.98
N VAL A 41 6.81 -4.62 8.10
CA VAL A 41 7.81 -5.55 7.56
C VAL A 41 8.90 -4.77 6.86
N MET A 42 8.49 -3.69 6.17
CA MET A 42 9.40 -2.84 5.44
C MET A 42 8.76 -1.48 5.18
N VAL A 43 9.55 -0.43 5.24
CA VAL A 43 9.17 0.92 4.82
C VAL A 43 10.13 1.28 3.69
N LEU A 44 9.62 1.34 2.46
CA LEU A 44 10.41 1.67 1.29
C LEU A 44 10.01 3.01 0.70
N GLY A 45 10.99 3.89 0.58
CA GLY A 45 10.89 5.14 -0.14
C GLY A 45 11.77 5.12 -1.37
N GLN A 46 11.96 6.29 -1.97
CA GLN A 46 12.85 6.47 -3.11
C GLN A 46 14.31 6.39 -2.64
N ARG A 47 15.09 5.57 -3.33
CA ARG A 47 16.52 5.40 -3.06
C ARG A 47 17.28 5.53 -4.36
N GLU A 48 18.48 6.09 -4.28
CA GLU A 48 19.35 6.25 -5.44
C GLU A 48 19.61 4.90 -6.13
N GLY A 49 19.48 4.89 -7.44
CA GLY A 49 19.73 3.69 -8.24
C GLY A 49 18.63 2.64 -8.21
N GLN A 50 17.53 2.90 -7.50
CA GLN A 50 16.40 1.96 -7.43
C GLN A 50 15.22 2.48 -8.27
N PRO A 51 14.48 1.57 -8.93
CA PRO A 51 13.27 1.97 -9.66
C PRO A 51 12.23 2.57 -8.72
N ILE A 52 11.44 3.52 -9.25
CA ILE A 52 10.33 4.14 -8.51
C ILE A 52 9.00 3.67 -9.09
N LYS A 53 7.91 3.87 -8.31
CA LYS A 53 6.56 3.59 -8.79
C LYS A 53 6.30 4.37 -10.10
N PRO A 54 5.63 3.80 -11.10
CA PRO A 54 4.85 2.56 -11.07
C PRO A 54 5.63 1.27 -11.39
N ASP A 55 6.96 1.29 -11.32
CA ASP A 55 7.73 0.05 -11.46
C ASP A 55 7.36 -0.92 -10.33
N PRO A 56 7.15 -2.21 -10.62
CA PRO A 56 6.73 -3.17 -9.60
C PRO A 56 7.84 -3.60 -8.63
N ALA A 57 9.07 -3.16 -8.84
CA ALA A 57 10.21 -3.57 -8.02
C ALA A 57 9.97 -3.36 -6.52
N ILE A 58 9.33 -2.25 -6.15
CA ILE A 58 9.05 -1.93 -4.74
C ILE A 58 8.14 -3.00 -4.11
N VAL A 59 7.12 -3.46 -4.83
CA VAL A 59 6.22 -4.52 -4.35
C VAL A 59 6.96 -5.84 -4.23
N ASN A 60 7.77 -6.17 -5.22
CA ASN A 60 8.55 -7.41 -5.23
C ASN A 60 9.54 -7.47 -4.06
N GLN A 61 10.19 -6.35 -3.74
CA GLN A 61 11.10 -6.25 -2.60
C GLN A 61 10.36 -6.43 -1.27
N ILE A 62 9.18 -5.84 -1.14
CA ILE A 62 8.35 -5.97 0.06
C ILE A 62 7.87 -7.42 0.23
N MET A 63 7.41 -8.05 -0.85
CA MET A 63 6.99 -9.46 -0.81
C MET A 63 8.13 -10.36 -0.35
N GLN A 64 9.34 -10.12 -0.84
CA GLN A 64 10.52 -10.87 -0.45
C GLN A 64 10.82 -10.68 1.05
N ALA A 65 10.76 -9.45 1.55
CA ALA A 65 10.97 -9.16 2.96
C ALA A 65 9.91 -9.81 3.86
N ALA A 66 8.67 -9.90 3.38
CA ALA A 66 7.57 -10.51 4.09
C ALA A 66 7.54 -12.05 3.95
N HIS A 67 8.45 -12.62 3.18
CA HIS A 67 8.44 -14.06 2.85
C HIS A 67 7.13 -14.50 2.21
N CYS A 68 6.54 -13.63 1.39
CA CYS A 68 5.29 -13.89 0.70
C CYS A 68 5.56 -14.18 -0.77
N THR A 69 5.18 -15.37 -1.24
CA THR A 69 5.36 -15.77 -2.64
C THR A 69 4.05 -15.83 -3.41
N ASP A 70 2.92 -15.73 -2.72
CA ASP A 70 1.59 -15.80 -3.32
C ASP A 70 1.05 -14.38 -3.55
N ARG A 71 1.04 -13.94 -4.80
CA ARG A 71 0.55 -12.60 -5.17
C ARG A 71 -0.93 -12.40 -4.89
N GLN A 72 -1.71 -13.48 -4.83
CA GLN A 72 -3.14 -13.40 -4.51
C GLN A 72 -3.40 -13.02 -3.05
N LYS A 73 -2.39 -13.15 -2.18
CA LYS A 73 -2.47 -12.77 -0.77
C LYS A 73 -1.95 -11.36 -0.51
N VAL A 74 -1.57 -10.63 -1.55
CA VAL A 74 -1.02 -9.27 -1.44
C VAL A 74 -2.08 -8.28 -1.89
N VAL A 75 -2.25 -7.21 -1.11
CA VAL A 75 -3.12 -6.09 -1.47
C VAL A 75 -2.28 -4.82 -1.47
N TYR A 76 -2.26 -4.14 -2.59
CA TYR A 76 -1.64 -2.82 -2.74
C TYR A 76 -2.73 -1.76 -2.62
N VAL A 77 -2.55 -0.80 -1.71
CA VAL A 77 -3.53 0.24 -1.44
C VAL A 77 -2.93 1.59 -1.79
N GLY A 78 -3.66 2.42 -2.52
CA GLY A 78 -3.18 3.73 -2.87
C GLY A 78 -4.28 4.69 -3.30
N ASP A 79 -3.90 5.96 -3.49
CA ASP A 79 -4.83 7.04 -3.78
C ASP A 79 -4.58 7.72 -5.13
N SER A 80 -3.71 7.15 -5.96
CA SER A 80 -3.33 7.76 -7.23
C SER A 80 -3.31 6.74 -8.37
N ASP A 81 -3.31 7.26 -9.59
CA ASP A 81 -3.13 6.46 -10.81
C ASP A 81 -1.78 5.71 -10.80
N VAL A 82 -0.73 6.35 -10.29
CA VAL A 82 0.58 5.72 -10.15
C VAL A 82 0.50 4.50 -9.24
N ASP A 83 -0.21 4.60 -8.11
CA ASP A 83 -0.41 3.48 -7.19
C ASP A 83 -1.19 2.34 -7.85
N MET A 84 -2.25 2.68 -8.58
CA MET A 84 -3.05 1.66 -9.28
C MET A 84 -2.22 0.93 -10.32
N GLN A 85 -1.38 1.67 -11.06
CA GLN A 85 -0.47 1.07 -12.04
C GLN A 85 0.60 0.21 -11.38
N THR A 86 1.11 0.64 -10.23
CA THR A 86 2.11 -0.13 -9.48
C THR A 86 1.56 -1.51 -9.08
N GLY A 87 0.35 -1.54 -8.53
CA GLY A 87 -0.30 -2.79 -8.15
C GLY A 87 -0.58 -3.69 -9.34
N ALA A 88 -1.07 -3.10 -10.44
CA ALA A 88 -1.33 -3.85 -11.68
C ALA A 88 -0.04 -4.42 -12.26
N ASN A 89 1.02 -3.63 -12.30
CA ASN A 89 2.32 -4.08 -12.83
C ASN A 89 2.94 -5.19 -11.97
N ALA A 90 2.67 -5.18 -10.67
CA ALA A 90 3.12 -6.22 -9.75
C ALA A 90 2.20 -7.45 -9.75
N GLU A 91 1.06 -7.38 -10.47
CA GLU A 91 0.09 -8.47 -10.56
C GLU A 91 -0.50 -8.86 -9.20
N VAL A 92 -0.75 -7.87 -8.34
CA VAL A 92 -1.39 -8.07 -7.04
C VAL A 92 -2.75 -7.38 -7.00
N ARG A 93 -3.60 -7.75 -6.03
CA ARG A 93 -4.86 -7.03 -5.81
C ARG A 93 -4.56 -5.58 -5.50
N THR A 94 -5.33 -4.69 -6.10
CA THR A 94 -5.13 -3.25 -5.96
C THR A 94 -6.43 -2.60 -5.53
N ILE A 95 -6.38 -1.80 -4.46
CA ILE A 95 -7.54 -1.09 -3.95
C ILE A 95 -7.23 0.40 -3.93
N GLY A 96 -8.07 1.18 -4.60
CA GLY A 96 -8.00 2.63 -4.58
C GLY A 96 -8.82 3.20 -3.43
N VAL A 97 -8.29 4.24 -2.78
CA VAL A 97 -8.99 4.96 -1.71
C VAL A 97 -9.26 6.40 -2.15
N THR A 98 -10.46 6.89 -1.84
CA THR A 98 -10.93 8.19 -2.35
C THR A 98 -10.60 9.37 -1.43
N TRP A 99 -10.06 9.13 -0.24
CA TRP A 99 -9.73 10.22 0.68
C TRP A 99 -8.38 10.89 0.40
N GLY A 100 -7.72 10.53 -0.69
CA GLY A 100 -6.50 11.17 -1.17
C GLY A 100 -6.78 12.25 -2.21
N PHE A 101 -5.83 12.46 -3.13
CA PHE A 101 -5.89 13.56 -4.10
C PHE A 101 -6.69 13.24 -5.37
N ARG A 102 -6.86 11.97 -5.71
CA ARG A 102 -7.53 11.58 -6.96
C ARG A 102 -9.00 11.27 -6.73
N THR A 103 -9.80 11.50 -7.77
CA THR A 103 -11.23 11.19 -7.72
C THR A 103 -11.45 9.69 -7.90
N ARG A 104 -12.65 9.23 -7.50
CA ARG A 104 -13.08 7.86 -7.75
C ARG A 104 -12.99 7.50 -9.25
N GLU A 105 -13.41 8.42 -10.11
CA GLU A 105 -13.41 8.20 -11.57
C GLU A 105 -11.99 7.96 -12.10
N GLU A 106 -11.02 8.75 -11.63
CA GLU A 106 -9.63 8.58 -12.03
C GLU A 106 -9.07 7.23 -11.58
N LEU A 107 -9.40 6.81 -10.36
CA LEU A 107 -8.97 5.52 -9.81
C LEU A 107 -9.61 4.36 -10.55
N GLU A 108 -10.91 4.42 -10.79
CA GLU A 108 -11.65 3.38 -11.52
C GLU A 108 -11.17 3.25 -12.96
N GLY A 109 -10.72 4.33 -13.58
CA GLY A 109 -10.15 4.32 -14.92
C GLY A 109 -8.87 3.48 -15.04
N CYS A 110 -8.20 3.17 -13.93
CA CYS A 110 -7.03 2.31 -13.89
C CYS A 110 -7.38 0.83 -13.62
N SER A 111 -8.65 0.51 -13.51
CA SER A 111 -9.17 -0.86 -13.32
C SER A 111 -8.62 -1.58 -12.09
N PRO A 112 -8.64 -0.96 -10.89
CA PRO A 112 -8.25 -1.66 -9.67
C PRO A 112 -9.26 -2.75 -9.30
N SER A 113 -8.90 -3.59 -8.35
CA SER A 113 -9.81 -4.64 -7.84
C SER A 113 -11.03 -4.05 -7.15
N ALA A 114 -10.85 -2.91 -6.47
CA ALA A 114 -11.93 -2.17 -5.80
C ALA A 114 -11.52 -0.73 -5.58
N VAL A 115 -12.52 0.14 -5.36
CA VAL A 115 -12.33 1.52 -4.90
C VAL A 115 -13.23 1.71 -3.69
N VAL A 116 -12.68 2.21 -2.60
CA VAL A 116 -13.40 2.38 -1.33
C VAL A 116 -13.31 3.82 -0.85
N ASP A 117 -14.27 4.24 -0.03
CA ASP A 117 -14.39 5.62 0.42
C ASP A 117 -14.02 5.83 1.89
N THR A 118 -13.98 4.77 2.69
CA THR A 118 -13.71 4.85 4.13
C THR A 118 -12.71 3.78 4.56
N PRO A 119 -11.96 4.03 5.67
CA PRO A 119 -11.10 3.00 6.25
C PRO A 119 -11.85 1.73 6.64
N GLU A 120 -13.09 1.84 7.09
CA GLU A 120 -13.93 0.69 7.43
C GLU A 120 -14.22 -0.17 6.21
N GLN A 121 -14.52 0.46 5.08
CA GLN A 121 -14.71 -0.25 3.80
C GLN A 121 -13.42 -0.92 3.35
N LEU A 122 -12.29 -0.26 3.54
CA LEU A 122 -10.99 -0.82 3.19
C LEU A 122 -10.68 -2.06 4.02
N LEU A 123 -10.89 -2.00 5.32
CA LEU A 123 -10.69 -3.14 6.23
C LEU A 123 -11.51 -4.34 5.78
N LYS A 124 -12.78 -4.12 5.48
CA LYS A 124 -13.69 -5.17 5.01
C LYS A 124 -13.22 -5.76 3.67
N ALA A 125 -12.77 -4.91 2.75
CA ALA A 125 -12.29 -5.36 1.44
C ALA A 125 -11.02 -6.21 1.54
N ILE A 126 -10.14 -5.91 2.49
CA ILE A 126 -8.91 -6.66 2.71
C ILE A 126 -9.21 -8.01 3.39
N LEU A 127 -9.99 -7.99 4.46
CA LEU A 127 -10.25 -9.18 5.28
C LEU A 127 -11.38 -10.05 4.74
N GLY A 128 -12.21 -9.47 3.96
CA GLY A 128 -13.30 -10.06 3.33
C GLY A 128 -14.06 -10.88 3.10
#